data_62ae7bf0b95e5c371fd1203eb3f24b48
#
_entry.id   62ae7bf0b95e5c371fd1203eb3f24b48
#
_cell.length_a   1.000
_cell.length_b   1.000
_cell.length_c   1.000
_cell.angle_alpha   90.00
_cell.angle_beta   90.00
_cell.angle_gamma   90.00
#
_symmetry.space_group_name_H-M   'P 1'
#
loop_
_entity.id
_entity.type
_entity.pdbx_description
1 polymer ?
#
loop_
_entity_poly.entity_id
_entity_poly.type
_entity_poly.pdbx_seq_one_letter_code
_entity_poly.pdbx_strand_id
1 'polypeptide(L)'
;MITKNNLKCMLITIGFSKFSNDKFEKYYPFSDCSVIVDFRSEKIIYPEDKGFKVNVATTTNFSEPENFVVLECVSRLLDKGYRPENIELERTWTLGHEQKSGRADICVSDQNGKMLFIVECKTFGSEYNKEMKNILSDGGQLISYWQQERGCRWLVLYASNINDNNEIEYTTDSIDCSDDENILNLARKDTTILLYRNAHTVSELYETWKETYEQRFSGDIIFRDDSVAYDIGVKPLRKKDLKDFSENDKIVNRFEEILRHNNVSDKENAFNRLIALFICKLVDEIQKTDDDIVEFQYKVGTDTYESLQDRLQRLHKEGMEKFMREKIFYVADDYAENLVKQYTKQRRVKMIEELRNTLRILKFYTNNDFAFKDVHNEELFYQNGKILVEMVQLFQDYRIIGSSDVQMLGDLFEQLLNKGFKQNEGQFFTPTPITRFIWDSLPLGQIMTKSDGIEYPKIIDYACGAGHFLTEGFDAVEICANAINNSTKLSNQWVEKKIFGIEKDYRLARVSKISLFMHGAGDGNIIFGDGLENYPDKEITPKSFDILVANPPYSVKAFKPHLKLLNNQL
;
A
#
# COMPACT_ATOMS: atom_id res chain seq x y z
N MET A 1 37.11 0.68 -3.47
CA MET A 1 37.14 -0.06 -2.17
C MET A 1 37.59 0.89 -1.07
N ILE A 2 36.88 0.87 0.06
CA ILE A 2 37.28 1.65 1.25
C ILE A 2 38.51 1.01 1.88
N THR A 3 39.51 1.82 2.13
CA THR A 3 40.80 1.39 2.68
C THR A 3 41.28 2.44 3.67
N LYS A 4 42.33 2.11 4.46
CA LYS A 4 42.92 3.05 5.39
C LYS A 4 43.41 4.37 4.73
N ASN A 5 43.75 4.32 3.44
CA ASN A 5 44.24 5.50 2.71
C ASN A 5 43.14 6.52 2.39
N ASN A 6 41.94 6.06 2.07
CA ASN A 6 40.80 6.91 1.75
C ASN A 6 39.77 7.01 2.88
N LEU A 7 40.04 6.36 4.05
CA LEU A 7 39.11 6.36 5.20
C LEU A 7 38.77 7.78 5.67
N LYS A 8 39.73 8.71 5.75
CA LYS A 8 39.46 10.10 6.14
C LYS A 8 38.48 10.79 5.19
N CYS A 9 38.61 10.54 3.90
CA CYS A 9 37.74 11.09 2.87
C CYS A 9 36.31 10.52 3.08
N MET A 10 36.20 9.21 3.22
CA MET A 10 34.93 8.54 3.48
C MET A 10 34.24 9.12 4.74
N LEU A 11 34.96 9.26 5.86
CA LEU A 11 34.40 9.81 7.11
C LEU A 11 33.84 11.22 6.92
N ILE A 12 34.56 12.09 6.22
CA ILE A 12 34.06 13.46 5.93
C ILE A 12 32.79 13.40 5.07
N THR A 13 32.77 12.55 4.05
CA THR A 13 31.62 12.38 3.15
C THR A 13 30.36 11.91 3.89
N ILE A 14 30.50 11.00 4.86
CA ILE A 14 29.37 10.52 5.67
C ILE A 14 29.06 11.40 6.88
N GLY A 15 29.68 12.57 7.00
CA GLY A 15 29.33 13.59 7.98
C GLY A 15 30.12 13.55 9.29
N PHE A 16 31.25 12.81 9.36
CA PHE A 16 32.16 12.92 10.50
C PHE A 16 32.95 14.23 10.43
N SER A 17 33.10 14.88 11.56
CA SER A 17 33.90 16.08 11.73
C SER A 17 35.19 15.78 12.49
N LYS A 18 36.24 16.55 12.20
CA LYS A 18 37.50 16.41 12.90
C LYS A 18 37.36 16.97 14.33
N PHE A 19 37.45 16.10 15.33
CA PHE A 19 37.35 16.45 16.75
C PHE A 19 38.73 16.81 17.36
N SER A 20 39.79 16.14 16.93
CA SER A 20 41.16 16.44 17.28
C SER A 20 42.13 16.08 16.13
N ASN A 21 43.47 16.22 16.33
CA ASN A 21 44.40 15.94 15.24
C ASN A 21 44.29 14.52 14.64
N ASP A 22 43.95 13.53 15.47
CA ASP A 22 43.87 12.12 15.08
C ASP A 22 42.50 11.48 15.27
N LYS A 23 41.45 12.28 15.62
CA LYS A 23 40.12 11.76 15.88
C LYS A 23 39.05 12.46 15.05
N PHE A 24 38.14 11.64 14.52
CA PHE A 24 36.92 12.06 13.84
C PHE A 24 35.73 11.59 14.66
N GLU A 25 34.68 12.42 14.73
CA GLU A 25 33.45 12.14 15.45
C GLU A 25 32.24 12.50 14.60
N LYS A 26 31.19 11.69 14.71
CA LYS A 26 29.86 12.01 14.19
C LYS A 26 28.84 11.83 15.29
N TYR A 27 28.06 12.88 15.55
CA TYR A 27 26.94 12.87 16.50
C TYR A 27 25.63 12.58 15.79
N TYR A 28 24.80 11.72 16.38
CA TYR A 28 23.51 11.28 15.85
C TYR A 28 22.39 11.80 16.77
N PRO A 29 21.65 12.87 16.34
CA PRO A 29 20.70 13.57 17.20
C PRO A 29 19.51 12.69 17.65
N PHE A 30 19.03 11.78 16.79
CA PHE A 30 17.89 10.90 17.12
C PHE A 30 18.18 9.94 18.28
N SER A 31 19.43 9.55 18.44
CA SER A 31 19.86 8.55 19.43
C SER A 31 20.71 9.15 20.54
N ASP A 32 20.96 10.45 20.49
CA ASP A 32 21.85 11.16 21.45
C ASP A 32 23.17 10.40 21.67
N CYS A 33 23.83 10.00 20.60
CA CYS A 33 25.06 9.23 20.67
C CYS A 33 26.10 9.69 19.64
N SER A 34 27.34 9.30 19.83
CA SER A 34 28.45 9.58 18.89
C SER A 34 29.22 8.32 18.54
N VAL A 35 29.70 8.25 17.32
CA VAL A 35 30.73 7.29 16.89
C VAL A 35 32.03 8.03 16.68
N ILE A 36 33.13 7.50 17.23
CA ILE A 36 34.46 8.12 17.17
C ILE A 36 35.43 7.19 16.45
N VAL A 37 36.22 7.74 15.54
CA VAL A 37 37.30 7.03 14.83
C VAL A 37 38.64 7.65 15.23
N ASP A 38 39.46 6.87 15.92
CA ASP A 38 40.76 7.29 16.43
C ASP A 38 41.91 6.70 15.55
N PHE A 39 42.52 7.54 14.75
CA PHE A 39 43.63 7.17 13.86
C PHE A 39 44.93 6.90 14.59
N ARG A 40 45.12 7.41 15.80
CA ARG A 40 46.34 7.17 16.60
C ARG A 40 46.35 5.77 17.18
N SER A 41 45.21 5.33 17.72
CA SER A 41 45.07 3.97 18.28
C SER A 41 44.54 2.97 17.25
N GLU A 42 44.19 3.41 16.03
CA GLU A 42 43.54 2.63 14.97
C GLU A 42 42.26 1.91 15.46
N LYS A 43 41.43 2.64 16.15
CA LYS A 43 40.17 2.12 16.74
C LYS A 43 38.96 2.85 16.25
N ILE A 44 37.86 2.10 16.11
CA ILE A 44 36.52 2.59 15.95
C ILE A 44 35.79 2.40 17.29
N ILE A 45 35.26 3.48 17.85
CA ILE A 45 34.61 3.50 19.17
C ILE A 45 33.12 3.73 18.93
N TYR A 46 32.34 2.70 19.16
CA TYR A 46 30.89 2.72 19.11
C TYR A 46 30.28 3.15 20.45
N PRO A 47 29.03 3.64 20.51
CA PRO A 47 28.41 4.18 21.71
C PRO A 47 27.90 3.07 22.65
N GLU A 48 28.80 2.28 23.23
CA GLU A 48 28.47 1.18 24.14
C GLU A 48 27.82 1.71 25.45
N ASP A 49 28.12 2.91 25.85
CA ASP A 49 27.49 3.63 26.96
C ASP A 49 26.00 3.93 26.73
N LYS A 50 25.56 3.90 25.47
CA LYS A 50 24.16 4.04 25.02
C LYS A 50 23.51 2.70 24.67
N GLY A 51 24.11 1.59 25.06
CA GLY A 51 23.58 0.24 24.87
C GLY A 51 23.99 -0.47 23.58
N PHE A 52 24.82 0.16 22.73
CA PHE A 52 25.40 -0.51 21.57
C PHE A 52 26.24 -1.70 22.01
N LYS A 53 26.12 -2.86 21.34
CA LYS A 53 26.80 -4.07 21.75
C LYS A 53 27.89 -4.45 20.78
N VAL A 54 29.11 -4.68 21.31
CA VAL A 54 30.26 -5.21 20.57
C VAL A 54 30.70 -6.52 21.25
N ASN A 55 30.41 -7.67 20.66
CA ASN A 55 30.73 -8.96 21.27
C ASN A 55 32.21 -9.34 21.12
N VAL A 56 32.79 -9.00 19.96
CA VAL A 56 34.22 -9.25 19.68
C VAL A 56 34.81 -8.00 19.03
N ALA A 57 36.03 -7.62 19.42
CA ALA A 57 36.64 -6.37 18.96
C ALA A 57 37.32 -6.48 17.55
N THR A 58 36.90 -7.41 16.70
CA THR A 58 37.49 -7.59 15.38
C THR A 58 37.06 -6.51 14.39
N THR A 59 35.83 -6.03 14.47
CA THR A 59 35.31 -4.95 13.61
C THR A 59 35.53 -3.54 14.16
N THR A 60 36.18 -3.40 15.34
CA THR A 60 36.43 -2.10 15.98
C THR A 60 37.84 -1.56 15.75
N ASN A 61 38.56 -2.06 14.76
CA ASN A 61 39.94 -1.67 14.45
C ASN A 61 40.16 -1.55 12.93
N PHE A 62 41.40 -1.18 12.52
CA PHE A 62 41.73 -0.93 11.13
C PHE A 62 42.41 -2.14 10.44
N SER A 63 42.32 -3.35 11.01
CA SER A 63 43.01 -4.52 10.50
C SER A 63 42.54 -4.97 9.12
N GLU A 64 41.21 -4.88 8.88
CA GLU A 64 40.58 -5.35 7.65
C GLU A 64 39.78 -4.25 6.99
N PRO A 65 39.77 -4.14 5.64
CA PRO A 65 38.96 -3.17 4.91
C PRO A 65 37.44 -3.35 5.13
N GLU A 66 36.99 -4.55 5.42
CA GLU A 66 35.61 -4.88 5.72
C GLU A 66 35.10 -4.13 6.96
N ASN A 67 35.96 -3.85 7.95
CA ASN A 67 35.63 -3.06 9.15
C ASN A 67 35.18 -1.64 8.80
N PHE A 68 35.67 -1.07 7.71
CA PHE A 68 35.24 0.25 7.24
C PHE A 68 33.87 0.21 6.54
N VAL A 69 33.55 -0.93 5.93
CA VAL A 69 32.18 -1.17 5.39
C VAL A 69 31.20 -1.32 6.54
N VAL A 70 31.55 -2.07 7.60
CA VAL A 70 30.75 -2.17 8.83
C VAL A 70 30.51 -0.80 9.45
N LEU A 71 31.55 0.03 9.58
CA LEU A 71 31.45 1.39 10.10
C LEU A 71 30.49 2.26 9.28
N GLU A 72 30.61 2.20 7.95
CA GLU A 72 29.73 2.96 7.05
C GLU A 72 28.28 2.48 7.17
N CYS A 73 28.04 1.17 7.18
CA CYS A 73 26.72 0.58 7.36
C CYS A 73 26.08 0.99 8.70
N VAL A 74 26.83 0.89 9.81
CA VAL A 74 26.38 1.34 11.15
C VAL A 74 26.05 2.83 11.15
N SER A 75 26.90 3.66 10.54
CA SER A 75 26.64 5.10 10.43
C SER A 75 25.32 5.36 9.71
N ARG A 76 25.06 4.66 8.62
CA ARG A 76 23.83 4.74 7.84
C ARG A 76 22.60 4.27 8.64
N LEU A 77 22.74 3.20 9.45
CA LEU A 77 21.67 2.74 10.34
C LEU A 77 21.32 3.78 11.41
N LEU A 78 22.32 4.38 12.03
CA LEU A 78 22.11 5.44 13.02
C LEU A 78 21.51 6.71 12.40
N ASP A 79 21.93 7.11 11.21
CA ASP A 79 21.32 8.22 10.44
C ASP A 79 19.85 7.92 10.10
N LYS A 80 19.52 6.65 9.82
CA LYS A 80 18.16 6.19 9.53
C LYS A 80 17.24 6.24 10.77
N GLY A 81 17.81 6.31 11.98
CA GLY A 81 17.08 6.39 13.23
C GLY A 81 17.05 5.10 14.04
N TYR A 82 17.82 4.07 13.67
CA TYR A 82 18.01 2.92 14.55
C TYR A 82 18.80 3.34 15.79
N ARG A 83 18.41 2.81 16.96
CA ARG A 83 19.04 3.19 18.24
C ARG A 83 20.21 2.27 18.57
N PRO A 84 21.25 2.79 19.29
CA PRO A 84 22.40 2.00 19.69
C PRO A 84 22.07 0.70 20.39
N GLU A 85 21.11 0.73 21.33
CA GLU A 85 20.70 -0.43 22.13
C GLU A 85 20.10 -1.59 21.31
N ASN A 86 19.72 -1.32 20.06
CA ASN A 86 19.17 -2.31 19.14
C ASN A 86 20.19 -2.83 18.12
N ILE A 87 21.42 -2.30 18.13
CA ILE A 87 22.48 -2.70 17.20
C ILE A 87 23.54 -3.51 17.96
N GLU A 88 23.87 -4.67 17.41
CA GLU A 88 24.84 -5.60 17.96
C GLU A 88 25.83 -6.03 16.88
N LEU A 89 27.12 -5.86 17.14
CA LEU A 89 28.19 -6.32 16.24
C LEU A 89 28.71 -7.68 16.68
N GLU A 90 29.12 -8.46 15.69
CA GLU A 90 29.83 -9.72 15.88
C GLU A 90 29.05 -10.70 16.79
N ARG A 91 27.73 -10.79 16.59
CA ARG A 91 26.89 -11.74 17.32
C ARG A 91 27.29 -13.16 16.99
N THR A 92 27.54 -13.96 18.03
CA THR A 92 27.90 -15.38 17.92
C THR A 92 26.80 -16.26 18.48
N TRP A 93 26.57 -17.38 17.83
CA TRP A 93 25.66 -18.41 18.34
C TRP A 93 26.47 -19.65 18.76
N THR A 94 26.21 -20.17 19.96
CA THR A 94 26.81 -21.41 20.45
C THR A 94 26.16 -22.60 19.74
N LEU A 95 26.88 -23.17 18.79
CA LEU A 95 26.53 -24.46 18.21
C LEU A 95 27.09 -25.57 19.11
N GLY A 96 26.29 -26.66 19.33
CA GLY A 96 26.71 -27.81 20.13
C GLY A 96 28.09 -28.33 19.72
N HIS A 97 28.75 -29.02 20.61
CA HIS A 97 30.14 -29.34 20.84
C HIS A 97 31.16 -29.54 19.67
N GLU A 98 30.80 -29.44 18.37
CA GLU A 98 31.73 -29.76 17.27
C GLU A 98 31.69 -28.87 16.01
N GLN A 99 30.92 -27.78 15.95
CA GLN A 99 30.91 -26.90 14.76
C GLN A 99 31.28 -25.46 15.09
N LYS A 100 32.08 -24.83 14.20
CA LYS A 100 32.43 -23.41 14.30
C LYS A 100 31.16 -22.58 14.34
N SER A 101 31.01 -21.78 15.37
CA SER A 101 29.93 -20.80 15.50
C SER A 101 29.98 -19.80 14.34
N GLY A 102 28.87 -19.63 13.64
CA GLY A 102 28.71 -18.50 12.71
C GLY A 102 28.77 -17.18 13.49
N ARG A 103 29.31 -16.16 12.89
CA ARG A 103 29.42 -14.82 13.47
C ARG A 103 28.94 -13.81 12.43
N ALA A 104 27.83 -13.11 12.74
CA ALA A 104 27.27 -12.11 11.87
C ALA A 104 27.85 -10.73 12.17
N ASP A 105 28.15 -9.94 11.14
CA ASP A 105 28.79 -8.64 11.28
C ASP A 105 27.91 -7.66 12.04
N ILE A 106 26.63 -7.49 11.62
CA ILE A 106 25.67 -6.59 12.25
C ILE A 106 24.34 -7.30 12.45
N CYS A 107 23.80 -7.22 13.66
CA CYS A 107 22.46 -7.66 13.99
C CYS A 107 21.65 -6.48 14.49
N VAL A 108 20.42 -6.33 14.02
CA VAL A 108 19.49 -5.28 14.45
C VAL A 108 18.21 -5.89 14.98
N SER A 109 17.84 -5.54 16.22
CA SER A 109 16.61 -5.98 16.86
C SER A 109 15.56 -4.87 16.92
N ASP A 110 14.29 -5.25 17.13
CA ASP A 110 13.22 -4.31 17.42
C ASP A 110 13.27 -3.83 18.89
N GLN A 111 12.35 -2.94 19.24
CA GLN A 111 12.23 -2.40 20.61
C GLN A 111 11.90 -3.48 21.67
N ASN A 112 11.45 -4.66 21.26
CA ASN A 112 11.13 -5.79 22.12
C ASN A 112 12.26 -6.85 22.15
N GLY A 113 13.39 -6.56 21.49
CA GLY A 113 14.54 -7.47 21.40
C GLY A 113 14.39 -8.59 20.37
N LYS A 114 13.34 -8.55 19.51
CA LYS A 114 13.19 -9.50 18.42
C LYS A 114 14.09 -9.09 17.25
N MET A 115 14.78 -10.07 16.65
CA MET A 115 15.65 -9.85 15.50
C MET A 115 14.84 -9.32 14.31
N LEU A 116 15.21 -8.15 13.83
CA LEU A 116 14.65 -7.57 12.61
C LEU A 116 15.42 -8.05 11.38
N PHE A 117 16.71 -7.82 11.36
CA PHE A 117 17.56 -8.22 10.26
C PHE A 117 19.01 -8.47 10.71
N ILE A 118 19.68 -9.27 9.89
CA ILE A 118 21.10 -9.60 10.03
C ILE A 118 21.79 -9.11 8.76
N VAL A 119 22.90 -8.38 8.91
CA VAL A 119 23.70 -7.87 7.80
C VAL A 119 25.05 -8.56 7.78
N GLU A 120 25.39 -9.10 6.64
CA GLU A 120 26.74 -9.55 6.30
C GLU A 120 27.40 -8.50 5.41
N CYS A 121 28.49 -7.93 5.87
CA CYS A 121 29.25 -6.90 5.17
C CYS A 121 30.39 -7.51 4.36
N LYS A 122 30.57 -7.06 3.13
CA LYS A 122 31.69 -7.45 2.28
C LYS A 122 32.35 -6.23 1.63
N THR A 123 33.62 -6.32 1.30
CA THR A 123 34.24 -5.26 0.49
C THR A 123 33.61 -5.22 -0.90
N PHE A 124 33.39 -4.00 -1.38
CA PHE A 124 32.73 -3.74 -2.66
C PHE A 124 33.44 -4.40 -3.84
N GLY A 125 32.69 -5.06 -4.71
CA GLY A 125 33.20 -5.70 -5.92
C GLY A 125 33.45 -7.20 -5.75
N SER A 126 34.72 -7.67 -5.73
CA SER A 126 35.05 -9.10 -5.82
C SER A 126 34.53 -9.94 -4.66
N GLU A 127 34.65 -9.47 -3.42
CA GLU A 127 34.21 -10.24 -2.25
C GLU A 127 32.68 -10.27 -2.14
N TYR A 128 32.00 -9.15 -2.44
CA TYR A 128 30.55 -9.11 -2.55
C TYR A 128 30.01 -10.11 -3.58
N ASN A 129 30.59 -10.09 -4.80
CA ASN A 129 30.22 -11.00 -5.88
C ASN A 129 30.49 -12.47 -5.57
N LYS A 130 31.56 -12.74 -4.81
CA LYS A 130 31.89 -14.09 -4.35
C LYS A 130 30.88 -14.59 -3.34
N GLU A 131 30.51 -13.77 -2.34
CA GLU A 131 29.51 -14.15 -1.34
C GLU A 131 28.14 -14.29 -1.99
N MET A 132 27.76 -13.42 -2.93
CA MET A 132 26.54 -13.58 -3.72
C MET A 132 26.49 -14.95 -4.44
N LYS A 133 27.59 -15.41 -5.01
CA LYS A 133 27.66 -16.75 -5.62
C LYS A 133 27.50 -17.87 -4.59
N ASN A 134 28.09 -17.72 -3.40
CA ASN A 134 27.93 -18.69 -2.32
C ASN A 134 26.45 -18.77 -1.89
N ILE A 135 25.81 -17.62 -1.68
CA ILE A 135 24.39 -17.53 -1.32
C ILE A 135 23.52 -18.25 -2.37
N LEU A 136 23.77 -18.04 -3.65
CA LEU A 136 23.03 -18.69 -4.75
C LEU A 136 23.33 -20.19 -4.88
N SER A 137 24.48 -20.67 -4.42
CA SER A 137 24.89 -22.09 -4.55
C SER A 137 24.39 -22.97 -3.40
N ASP A 138 24.45 -22.48 -2.17
CA ASP A 138 24.16 -23.25 -0.95
C ASP A 138 23.56 -22.43 0.21
N GLY A 139 23.25 -21.14 -0.01
CA GLY A 139 22.73 -20.23 0.99
C GLY A 139 23.78 -19.42 1.75
N GLY A 140 25.07 -19.75 1.56
CA GLY A 140 26.18 -19.02 2.15
C GLY A 140 26.10 -18.83 3.67
N GLN A 141 26.70 -17.77 4.17
CA GLN A 141 26.67 -17.43 5.60
C GLN A 141 25.27 -17.00 6.06
N LEU A 142 24.52 -16.28 5.22
CA LEU A 142 23.23 -15.68 5.59
C LEU A 142 22.19 -16.74 5.99
N ILE A 143 21.97 -17.79 5.22
CA ILE A 143 20.98 -18.81 5.57
C ILE A 143 21.43 -19.62 6.80
N SER A 144 22.75 -19.73 7.03
CA SER A 144 23.28 -20.33 8.26
C SER A 144 22.94 -19.49 9.50
N TYR A 145 22.97 -18.18 9.42
CA TYR A 145 22.53 -17.29 10.50
C TYR A 145 21.02 -17.39 10.73
N TRP A 146 20.23 -17.48 9.67
CA TRP A 146 18.80 -17.64 9.76
C TRP A 146 18.39 -18.95 10.47
N GLN A 147 19.13 -20.02 10.28
CA GLN A 147 18.92 -21.25 11.04
C GLN A 147 19.05 -21.05 12.55
N GLN A 148 19.94 -20.16 12.99
CA GLN A 148 20.15 -19.85 14.40
C GLN A 148 19.13 -18.82 14.95
N GLU A 149 18.63 -17.93 14.09
CA GLU A 149 17.77 -16.81 14.47
C GLU A 149 16.48 -16.84 13.62
N ARG A 150 15.65 -17.85 13.88
CA ARG A 150 14.40 -18.10 13.12
C ARG A 150 13.37 -16.97 13.18
N GLY A 151 13.50 -16.08 14.16
CA GLY A 151 12.67 -14.89 14.30
C GLY A 151 13.08 -13.73 13.41
N CYS A 152 14.21 -13.82 12.73
CA CYS A 152 14.72 -12.80 11.83
C CYS A 152 13.76 -12.54 10.67
N ARG A 153 13.57 -11.26 10.32
CA ARG A 153 12.70 -10.86 9.20
C ARG A 153 13.47 -10.80 7.89
N TRP A 154 14.71 -10.27 7.91
CA TRP A 154 15.51 -10.06 6.70
C TRP A 154 16.95 -10.50 6.89
N LEU A 155 17.50 -11.13 5.88
CA LEU A 155 18.94 -11.35 5.74
C LEU A 155 19.47 -10.42 4.66
N VAL A 156 20.56 -9.73 4.94
CA VAL A 156 21.05 -8.64 4.09
C VAL A 156 22.51 -8.87 3.77
N LEU A 157 22.87 -8.87 2.49
CA LEU A 157 24.25 -8.74 2.03
C LEU A 157 24.50 -7.27 1.69
N TYR A 158 25.58 -6.70 2.22
CA TYR A 158 25.89 -5.28 2.10
C TYR A 158 27.34 -5.04 1.71
N ALA A 159 27.57 -4.07 0.83
CA ALA A 159 28.90 -3.55 0.55
C ALA A 159 28.85 -2.07 0.22
N SER A 160 29.89 -1.32 0.59
CA SER A 160 30.02 0.09 0.25
C SER A 160 31.40 0.44 -0.26
N ASN A 161 31.46 1.53 -1.00
CA ASN A 161 32.67 2.06 -1.62
C ASN A 161 32.65 3.59 -1.62
N ILE A 162 33.80 4.21 -1.75
CA ILE A 162 33.92 5.62 -2.10
C ILE A 162 34.46 5.71 -3.54
N ASN A 163 33.71 6.40 -4.40
CA ASN A 163 34.07 6.57 -5.80
C ASN A 163 35.11 7.71 -6.01
N ASP A 164 35.55 7.89 -7.23
CA ASP A 164 36.57 8.90 -7.57
C ASP A 164 36.04 10.35 -7.38
N ASN A 165 34.72 10.53 -7.29
CA ASN A 165 34.08 11.81 -7.01
C ASN A 165 33.89 12.07 -5.49
N ASN A 166 34.43 11.20 -4.64
CA ASN A 166 34.26 11.20 -3.19
C ASN A 166 32.79 11.01 -2.72
N GLU A 167 31.98 10.33 -3.50
CA GLU A 167 30.63 9.94 -3.12
C GLU A 167 30.60 8.51 -2.62
N ILE A 168 29.69 8.19 -1.68
CA ILE A 168 29.51 6.82 -1.21
C ILE A 168 28.54 6.08 -2.12
N GLU A 169 29.05 5.01 -2.71
CA GLU A 169 28.29 4.01 -3.44
C GLU A 169 28.10 2.80 -2.55
N TYR A 170 26.89 2.27 -2.49
CA TYR A 170 26.63 1.01 -1.79
C TYR A 170 25.78 0.09 -2.66
N THR A 171 25.89 -1.19 -2.39
CA THR A 171 25.02 -2.21 -2.96
C THR A 171 24.51 -3.10 -1.84
N THR A 172 23.26 -3.51 -1.94
CA THR A 172 22.64 -4.36 -0.94
C THR A 172 21.59 -5.24 -1.58
N ASP A 173 21.56 -6.50 -1.15
CA ASP A 173 20.54 -7.47 -1.52
C ASP A 173 19.98 -8.13 -0.27
N SER A 174 18.66 -8.31 -0.23
CA SER A 174 17.97 -8.80 0.95
C SER A 174 17.11 -10.03 0.64
N ILE A 175 17.09 -11.00 1.55
CA ILE A 175 16.24 -12.18 1.50
C ILE A 175 15.14 -12.02 2.54
N ASP A 176 13.85 -12.14 2.13
CA ASP A 176 12.72 -12.18 3.03
C ASP A 176 12.63 -13.55 3.72
N CYS A 177 12.65 -13.56 5.04
CA CYS A 177 12.58 -14.76 5.87
C CYS A 177 11.15 -15.19 6.23
N SER A 178 10.14 -14.58 5.66
CA SER A 178 8.74 -14.91 5.94
C SER A 178 8.08 -15.68 4.81
N ASP A 179 7.16 -16.56 5.18
CA ASP A 179 6.28 -17.16 4.19
C ASP A 179 5.31 -16.11 3.62
N ASP A 180 5.30 -15.99 2.29
CA ASP A 180 4.36 -15.13 1.55
C ASP A 180 2.93 -15.65 1.69
N GLU A 181 1.94 -14.74 1.85
CA GLU A 181 0.55 -15.13 2.07
C GLU A 181 -0.07 -15.83 0.85
N ASN A 182 0.36 -15.46 -0.36
CA ASN A 182 -0.10 -16.15 -1.57
C ASN A 182 0.45 -17.58 -1.61
N ILE A 183 1.72 -17.76 -1.25
CA ILE A 183 2.35 -19.10 -1.13
C ILE A 183 1.65 -19.94 -0.06
N LEU A 184 1.31 -19.34 1.10
CA LEU A 184 0.54 -20.02 2.14
C LEU A 184 -0.84 -20.49 1.65
N ASN A 185 -1.52 -19.66 0.86
CA ASN A 185 -2.82 -20.01 0.28
C ASN A 185 -2.71 -21.12 -0.77
N LEU A 186 -1.63 -21.14 -1.56
CA LEU A 186 -1.34 -22.22 -2.49
C LEU A 186 -0.99 -23.52 -1.74
N ALA A 187 -0.16 -23.45 -0.70
CA ALA A 187 0.23 -24.60 0.10
C ALA A 187 -0.93 -25.27 0.85
N ARG A 188 -2.02 -24.54 1.13
CA ARG A 188 -3.27 -25.14 1.65
C ARG A 188 -3.93 -26.10 0.66
N LYS A 189 -3.70 -25.89 -0.64
CA LYS A 189 -4.28 -26.69 -1.73
C LYS A 189 -3.29 -27.74 -2.27
N ASP A 190 -2.01 -27.46 -2.16
CA ASP A 190 -0.93 -28.32 -2.63
C ASP A 190 0.13 -28.47 -1.52
N THR A 191 0.12 -29.63 -0.86
CA THR A 191 1.03 -29.95 0.24
C THR A 191 2.47 -30.20 -0.20
N THR A 192 2.77 -30.20 -1.49
CA THR A 192 4.14 -30.34 -2.02
C THR A 192 4.92 -29.03 -2.00
N ILE A 193 4.26 -27.90 -1.77
CA ILE A 193 4.89 -26.58 -1.67
C ILE A 193 5.67 -26.47 -0.37
N LEU A 194 6.96 -26.20 -0.47
CA LEU A 194 7.85 -26.03 0.67
C LEU A 194 7.60 -24.66 1.32
N LEU A 195 7.55 -24.63 2.66
CA LEU A 195 7.36 -23.42 3.44
C LEU A 195 8.52 -23.24 4.42
N TYR A 196 8.95 -22.01 4.63
CA TYR A 196 10.01 -21.71 5.59
C TYR A 196 9.67 -22.17 7.01
N ARG A 197 8.39 -22.03 7.43
CA ARG A 197 7.95 -22.48 8.76
C ARG A 197 8.13 -23.96 9.01
N ASN A 198 8.19 -24.76 7.96
CA ASN A 198 8.34 -26.22 8.04
C ASN A 198 9.80 -26.68 7.86
N ALA A 199 10.70 -25.77 7.46
CA ALA A 199 12.12 -26.06 7.29
C ALA A 199 12.84 -26.03 8.65
N HIS A 200 13.65 -27.04 8.97
CA HIS A 200 14.33 -27.18 10.25
C HIS A 200 15.85 -27.16 10.13
N THR A 201 16.40 -27.26 8.93
CA THR A 201 17.84 -27.27 8.66
C THR A 201 18.22 -26.18 7.67
N VAL A 202 19.52 -25.83 7.61
CA VAL A 202 20.07 -24.88 6.62
C VAL A 202 19.73 -25.34 5.19
N SER A 203 19.88 -26.65 4.92
CA SER A 203 19.57 -27.21 3.60
C SER A 203 18.09 -27.08 3.24
N GLU A 204 17.17 -27.36 4.19
CA GLU A 204 15.74 -27.21 3.94
C GLU A 204 15.33 -25.73 3.75
N LEU A 205 15.94 -24.80 4.47
CA LEU A 205 15.72 -23.37 4.27
C LEU A 205 16.19 -22.93 2.89
N TYR A 206 17.39 -23.38 2.49
CA TYR A 206 17.93 -23.07 1.17
C TYR A 206 17.06 -23.68 0.05
N GLU A 207 16.68 -24.95 0.16
CA GLU A 207 15.80 -25.60 -0.83
C GLU A 207 14.43 -24.93 -0.90
N THR A 208 13.86 -24.50 0.24
CA THR A 208 12.61 -23.74 0.25
C THR A 208 12.78 -22.41 -0.49
N TRP A 209 13.84 -21.66 -0.21
CA TRP A 209 14.14 -20.40 -0.90
C TRP A 209 14.33 -20.60 -2.40
N LYS A 210 15.00 -21.69 -2.78
CA LYS A 210 15.30 -22.02 -4.17
C LYS A 210 14.07 -22.51 -4.94
N GLU A 211 13.30 -23.44 -4.40
CA GLU A 211 12.21 -24.12 -5.12
C GLU A 211 10.88 -23.35 -5.03
N THR A 212 10.58 -22.73 -3.89
CA THR A 212 9.32 -22.00 -3.67
C THR A 212 9.46 -20.52 -3.99
N TYR A 213 10.56 -19.89 -3.58
CA TYR A 213 10.78 -18.44 -3.74
C TYR A 213 11.77 -18.10 -4.87
N GLU A 214 12.16 -19.07 -5.71
CA GLU A 214 12.99 -18.92 -6.92
C GLU A 214 14.30 -18.13 -6.69
N GLN A 215 14.88 -18.24 -5.51
CA GLN A 215 16.08 -17.50 -5.06
C GLN A 215 15.91 -15.97 -5.19
N ARG A 216 14.72 -15.48 -4.86
CA ARG A 216 14.37 -14.06 -5.01
C ARG A 216 15.09 -13.20 -3.97
N PHE A 217 15.71 -12.13 -4.44
CA PHE A 217 16.18 -11.02 -3.62
C PHE A 217 15.18 -9.85 -3.68
N SER A 218 15.04 -9.15 -2.59
CA SER A 218 14.15 -7.97 -2.46
C SER A 218 14.89 -6.64 -2.66
N GLY A 219 16.19 -6.69 -2.96
CA GLY A 219 17.03 -5.50 -3.13
C GLY A 219 17.20 -4.71 -1.83
N ASP A 220 17.32 -3.38 -1.95
CA ASP A 220 17.45 -2.47 -0.80
C ASP A 220 16.09 -2.23 -0.13
N ILE A 221 15.90 -2.83 1.03
CA ILE A 221 14.68 -2.66 1.84
C ILE A 221 14.91 -1.80 3.08
N ILE A 222 16.17 -1.58 3.48
CA ILE A 222 16.51 -0.92 4.74
C ILE A 222 16.91 0.54 4.51
N PHE A 223 17.76 0.81 3.51
CA PHE A 223 18.41 2.10 3.35
C PHE A 223 17.70 3.04 2.36
N ARG A 224 16.69 2.55 1.64
CA ARG A 224 15.89 3.38 0.73
C ARG A 224 15.28 4.58 1.46
N ASP A 225 15.06 5.67 0.73
CA ASP A 225 14.49 6.92 1.26
C ASP A 225 13.09 6.73 1.86
N ASP A 226 12.32 5.76 1.35
CA ASP A 226 10.94 5.48 1.76
C ASP A 226 10.84 4.49 2.93
N SER A 227 11.93 3.86 3.36
CA SER A 227 11.93 2.97 4.52
C SER A 227 12.15 3.76 5.81
N VAL A 228 11.48 3.37 6.90
CA VAL A 228 11.57 3.98 8.23
C VAL A 228 12.13 2.97 9.23
N ALA A 229 13.01 3.43 10.14
CA ALA A 229 13.59 2.55 11.15
C ALA A 229 12.51 1.94 12.06
N TYR A 230 12.66 0.66 12.42
CA TYR A 230 11.78 -0.13 13.30
C TYR A 230 10.38 -0.45 12.82
N ASP A 231 9.92 0.12 11.74
CA ASP A 231 8.54 -0.08 11.27
C ASP A 231 8.25 -1.50 10.76
N ILE A 232 9.30 -2.33 10.72
CA ILE A 232 9.20 -3.78 10.42
C ILE A 232 8.36 -4.55 11.47
N GLY A 233 8.10 -3.93 12.61
CA GLY A 233 7.35 -4.53 13.73
C GLY A 233 5.92 -4.02 13.91
N VAL A 234 5.44 -3.10 13.08
CA VAL A 234 4.04 -2.65 13.15
C VAL A 234 3.14 -3.83 12.77
N LYS A 235 2.29 -4.25 13.72
CA LYS A 235 1.29 -5.28 13.47
C LYS A 235 0.42 -4.84 12.30
N PRO A 236 0.30 -5.65 11.23
CA PRO A 236 -0.63 -5.34 10.17
C PRO A 236 -2.04 -5.19 10.75
N LEU A 237 -2.76 -4.18 10.27
CA LEU A 237 -4.14 -3.93 10.68
C LEU A 237 -5.03 -5.10 10.28
N ARG A 238 -5.88 -5.55 11.20
CA ARG A 238 -6.97 -6.49 10.94
C ARG A 238 -8.27 -5.72 10.78
N LYS A 239 -9.26 -6.31 10.14
CA LYS A 239 -10.57 -5.64 9.96
C LYS A 239 -11.18 -5.21 11.28
N LYS A 240 -11.06 -6.01 12.35
CA LYS A 240 -11.55 -5.66 13.69
C LYS A 240 -10.83 -4.47 14.34
N ASP A 241 -9.61 -4.15 13.88
CA ASP A 241 -8.80 -3.04 14.41
C ASP A 241 -9.21 -1.70 13.77
N LEU A 242 -10.04 -1.74 12.71
CA LEU A 242 -10.54 -0.54 12.05
C LEU A 242 -11.54 0.19 12.94
N LYS A 243 -11.41 1.51 13.01
CA LYS A 243 -12.23 2.42 13.81
C LYS A 243 -13.19 3.22 12.92
N ASP A 244 -14.28 3.69 13.53
CA ASP A 244 -15.20 4.60 12.86
C ASP A 244 -14.56 5.99 12.73
N PHE A 245 -14.98 6.75 11.73
CA PHE A 245 -14.59 8.15 11.59
C PHE A 245 -15.17 9.00 12.73
N SER A 246 -14.47 10.06 13.11
CA SER A 246 -14.95 11.05 14.06
C SER A 246 -14.83 12.47 13.52
N GLU A 247 -15.68 13.40 13.95
CA GLU A 247 -15.60 14.82 13.55
C GLU A 247 -14.22 15.44 13.87
N ASN A 248 -13.54 14.92 14.89
CA ASN A 248 -12.23 15.40 15.30
C ASN A 248 -11.09 14.98 14.36
N ASP A 249 -11.31 14.02 13.48
CA ASP A 249 -10.24 13.45 12.64
C ASP A 249 -9.74 14.40 11.55
N LYS A 250 -10.53 15.43 11.20
CA LYS A 250 -10.17 16.48 10.22
C LYS A 250 -9.64 15.93 8.90
N ILE A 251 -10.18 14.79 8.45
CA ILE A 251 -9.71 14.03 7.29
C ILE A 251 -9.65 14.90 6.03
N VAL A 252 -10.69 15.71 5.79
CA VAL A 252 -10.76 16.59 4.62
C VAL A 252 -9.63 17.61 4.62
N ASN A 253 -9.30 18.18 5.79
CA ASN A 253 -8.21 19.15 5.91
C ASN A 253 -6.85 18.47 5.70
N ARG A 254 -6.65 17.27 6.25
CA ARG A 254 -5.43 16.47 6.06
C ARG A 254 -5.26 16.06 4.61
N PHE A 255 -6.33 15.65 3.92
CA PHE A 255 -6.29 15.38 2.48
C PHE A 255 -5.80 16.59 1.69
N GLU A 256 -6.37 17.78 1.92
CA GLU A 256 -5.93 19.02 1.25
C GLU A 256 -4.48 19.39 1.61
N GLU A 257 -4.05 19.12 2.84
CA GLU A 257 -2.69 19.38 3.31
C GLU A 257 -1.68 18.47 2.59
N ILE A 258 -1.97 17.19 2.44
CA ILE A 258 -1.15 16.26 1.67
C ILE A 258 -0.99 16.75 0.23
N LEU A 259 -2.08 17.18 -0.43
CA LEU A 259 -2.00 17.72 -1.79
C LEU A 259 -1.12 18.96 -1.87
N ARG A 260 -1.24 19.89 -0.92
CA ARG A 260 -0.43 21.12 -0.87
C ARG A 260 1.04 20.85 -0.63
N HIS A 261 1.38 20.04 0.38
CA HIS A 261 2.76 19.73 0.73
C HIS A 261 3.49 19.04 -0.43
N ASN A 262 2.78 18.25 -1.19
CA ASN A 262 3.34 17.53 -2.33
C ASN A 262 3.21 18.28 -3.67
N ASN A 263 2.78 19.55 -3.66
CA ASN A 263 2.59 20.37 -4.86
C ASN A 263 1.68 19.72 -5.93
N VAL A 264 0.61 19.03 -5.48
CA VAL A 264 -0.41 18.48 -6.37
C VAL A 264 -1.43 19.57 -6.66
N SER A 265 -1.39 20.13 -7.88
CA SER A 265 -2.25 21.23 -8.30
C SER A 265 -3.57 20.77 -8.92
N ASP A 266 -3.57 19.62 -9.56
CA ASP A 266 -4.76 19.03 -10.19
C ASP A 266 -5.62 18.29 -9.14
N LYS A 267 -6.52 19.05 -8.53
CA LYS A 267 -7.43 18.51 -7.51
C LYS A 267 -8.45 17.52 -8.07
N GLU A 268 -8.88 17.70 -9.31
CA GLU A 268 -9.84 16.81 -9.96
C GLU A 268 -9.19 15.42 -10.20
N ASN A 269 -7.96 15.40 -10.72
CA ASN A 269 -7.21 14.16 -10.85
C ASN A 269 -6.97 13.50 -9.48
N ALA A 270 -6.54 14.27 -8.48
CA ALA A 270 -6.30 13.77 -7.13
C ALA A 270 -7.57 13.13 -6.53
N PHE A 271 -8.73 13.76 -6.74
CA PHE A 271 -10.00 13.21 -6.29
C PHE A 271 -10.37 11.91 -7.03
N ASN A 272 -10.14 11.84 -8.36
CA ASN A 272 -10.37 10.62 -9.13
C ASN A 272 -9.49 9.45 -8.62
N ARG A 273 -8.23 9.74 -8.20
CA ARG A 273 -7.36 8.73 -7.56
C ARG A 273 -7.88 8.32 -6.18
N LEU A 274 -8.42 9.26 -5.43
CA LEU A 274 -9.07 8.96 -4.15
C LEU A 274 -10.27 8.01 -4.34
N ILE A 275 -11.11 8.23 -5.36
CA ILE A 275 -12.20 7.30 -5.71
C ILE A 275 -11.68 5.89 -5.97
N ALA A 276 -10.58 5.75 -6.72
CA ALA A 276 -9.95 4.45 -6.96
C ALA A 276 -9.48 3.80 -5.64
N LEU A 277 -8.91 4.57 -4.71
CA LEU A 277 -8.51 4.08 -3.39
C LEU A 277 -9.71 3.65 -2.55
N PHE A 278 -10.83 4.36 -2.58
CA PHE A 278 -12.05 3.94 -1.91
C PHE A 278 -12.62 2.63 -2.48
N ILE A 279 -12.55 2.42 -3.80
CA ILE A 279 -12.92 1.14 -4.41
C ILE A 279 -12.03 0.00 -3.89
N CYS A 280 -10.71 0.22 -3.80
CA CYS A 280 -9.79 -0.76 -3.23
C CYS A 280 -10.15 -1.10 -1.78
N LYS A 281 -10.38 -0.08 -0.95
CA LYS A 281 -10.72 -0.24 0.46
C LYS A 281 -12.05 -0.97 0.63
N LEU A 282 -13.05 -0.60 -0.15
CA LEU A 282 -14.38 -1.17 -0.09
C LEU A 282 -14.35 -2.68 -0.43
N VAL A 283 -13.66 -3.08 -1.50
CA VAL A 283 -13.58 -4.49 -1.88
C VAL A 283 -12.80 -5.31 -0.84
N ASP A 284 -11.73 -4.75 -0.29
CA ASP A 284 -10.94 -5.38 0.75
C ASP A 284 -11.80 -5.66 2.00
N GLU A 285 -12.49 -4.65 2.52
CA GLU A 285 -13.34 -4.82 3.70
C GLU A 285 -14.51 -5.80 3.49
N ILE A 286 -15.10 -5.86 2.28
CA ILE A 286 -16.18 -6.82 1.97
C ILE A 286 -15.67 -8.27 1.96
N GLN A 287 -14.45 -8.48 1.48
CA GLN A 287 -13.90 -9.83 1.32
C GLN A 287 -13.33 -10.39 2.62
N LYS A 288 -12.99 -9.55 3.59
CA LYS A 288 -12.33 -9.93 4.84
C LYS A 288 -13.30 -10.18 5.98
N THR A 289 -12.98 -11.17 6.81
CA THR A 289 -13.60 -11.37 8.13
C THR A 289 -12.89 -10.52 9.18
N ASP A 290 -13.47 -10.38 10.37
CA ASP A 290 -12.93 -9.50 11.42
C ASP A 290 -11.49 -9.84 11.83
N ASP A 291 -11.11 -11.12 11.79
CA ASP A 291 -9.77 -11.58 12.15
C ASP A 291 -8.75 -11.53 11.00
N ASP A 292 -9.20 -11.26 9.78
CA ASP A 292 -8.32 -11.18 8.61
C ASP A 292 -7.54 -9.86 8.59
N ILE A 293 -6.31 -9.93 8.08
CA ILE A 293 -5.49 -8.75 7.80
C ILE A 293 -6.06 -8.04 6.59
N VAL A 294 -6.36 -6.74 6.74
CA VAL A 294 -6.77 -5.89 5.62
C VAL A 294 -5.57 -5.62 4.70
N GLU A 295 -5.83 -5.59 3.40
CA GLU A 295 -4.79 -5.35 2.41
C GLU A 295 -4.65 -3.87 2.06
N PHE A 296 -5.72 -3.08 2.25
CA PHE A 296 -5.69 -1.64 2.11
C PHE A 296 -5.00 -0.99 3.31
N GLN A 297 -3.69 -1.14 3.36
CA GLN A 297 -2.81 -0.51 4.33
C GLN A 297 -1.39 -0.40 3.77
N TYR A 298 -0.61 0.53 4.27
CA TYR A 298 0.82 0.57 4.06
C TYR A 298 1.51 -0.14 5.22
N LYS A 299 2.14 -1.27 4.93
CA LYS A 299 2.86 -2.09 5.91
C LYS A 299 4.27 -1.54 6.06
N VAL A 300 4.44 -0.59 6.96
CA VAL A 300 5.72 0.08 7.19
C VAL A 300 6.83 -0.96 7.42
N GLY A 301 7.97 -0.77 6.79
CA GLY A 301 9.12 -1.68 6.89
C GLY A 301 9.02 -3.00 6.10
N THR A 302 7.86 -3.30 5.50
CA THR A 302 7.71 -4.48 4.62
C THR A 302 7.26 -4.11 3.23
N ASP A 303 6.46 -3.05 3.08
CA ASP A 303 6.02 -2.59 1.78
C ASP A 303 7.07 -1.70 1.11
N THR A 304 7.20 -1.91 -0.19
CA THR A 304 7.80 -0.95 -1.12
C THR A 304 6.70 -0.16 -1.80
N TYR A 305 7.03 0.92 -2.48
CA TYR A 305 6.04 1.64 -3.31
C TYR A 305 5.49 0.73 -4.41
N GLU A 306 6.32 -0.16 -4.96
CA GLU A 306 5.89 -1.12 -5.96
C GLU A 306 4.92 -2.16 -5.38
N SER A 307 5.24 -2.76 -4.23
CA SER A 307 4.36 -3.75 -3.60
C SER A 307 3.04 -3.16 -3.14
N LEU A 308 3.06 -1.92 -2.64
CA LEU A 308 1.83 -1.19 -2.31
C LEU A 308 0.99 -0.95 -3.57
N GLN A 309 1.60 -0.40 -4.63
CA GLN A 309 0.87 -0.10 -5.87
C GLN A 309 0.35 -1.36 -6.55
N ASP A 310 1.11 -2.45 -6.56
CA ASP A 310 0.66 -3.75 -7.06
C ASP A 310 -0.59 -4.24 -6.33
N ARG A 311 -0.54 -4.21 -5.02
CA ARG A 311 -1.67 -4.61 -4.18
C ARG A 311 -2.91 -3.75 -4.42
N LEU A 312 -2.74 -2.44 -4.57
CA LEU A 312 -3.84 -1.53 -4.90
C LEU A 312 -4.38 -1.77 -6.31
N GLN A 313 -3.53 -2.03 -7.31
CA GLN A 313 -3.97 -2.38 -8.67
C GLN A 313 -4.80 -3.67 -8.68
N ARG A 314 -4.41 -4.67 -7.90
CA ARG A 314 -5.17 -5.92 -7.75
C ARG A 314 -6.53 -5.68 -7.10
N LEU A 315 -6.56 -4.98 -5.96
CA LEU A 315 -7.81 -4.61 -5.28
C LEU A 315 -8.71 -3.75 -6.18
N HIS A 316 -8.14 -2.80 -6.93
CA HIS A 316 -8.89 -1.98 -7.86
C HIS A 316 -9.55 -2.82 -8.97
N LYS A 317 -8.78 -3.76 -9.56
CA LYS A 317 -9.34 -4.70 -10.54
C LYS A 317 -10.53 -5.46 -9.96
N GLU A 318 -10.37 -6.05 -8.78
CA GLU A 318 -11.42 -6.82 -8.11
C GLU A 318 -12.64 -5.96 -7.78
N GLY A 319 -12.42 -4.72 -7.33
CA GLY A 319 -13.49 -3.75 -7.05
C GLY A 319 -14.22 -3.30 -8.31
N MET A 320 -13.50 -3.05 -9.39
CA MET A 320 -14.10 -2.68 -10.68
C MET A 320 -14.95 -3.83 -11.26
N GLU A 321 -14.45 -5.06 -11.20
CA GLU A 321 -15.22 -6.24 -11.65
C GLU A 321 -16.48 -6.44 -10.79
N LYS A 322 -16.37 -6.28 -9.48
CA LYS A 322 -17.46 -6.53 -8.53
C LYS A 322 -18.52 -5.42 -8.54
N PHE A 323 -18.11 -4.16 -8.44
CA PHE A 323 -19.04 -3.03 -8.28
C PHE A 323 -19.42 -2.36 -9.60
N MET A 324 -18.46 -2.25 -10.53
CA MET A 324 -18.70 -1.57 -11.80
C MET A 324 -19.08 -2.55 -12.90
N ARG A 325 -18.90 -3.87 -12.67
CA ARG A 325 -19.07 -4.93 -13.69
C ARG A 325 -18.16 -4.73 -14.91
N GLU A 326 -17.00 -4.11 -14.66
CA GLU A 326 -16.01 -3.80 -15.69
C GLU A 326 -14.75 -4.62 -15.48
N LYS A 327 -14.22 -5.18 -16.57
CA LYS A 327 -12.95 -5.89 -16.54
C LYS A 327 -11.82 -4.92 -16.86
N ILE A 328 -10.95 -4.68 -15.90
CA ILE A 328 -9.70 -3.96 -16.12
C ILE A 328 -8.51 -4.93 -16.12
N PHE A 329 -7.48 -4.57 -16.88
CA PHE A 329 -6.28 -5.41 -16.96
C PHE A 329 -5.41 -5.21 -15.72
N TYR A 330 -4.90 -6.34 -15.23
CA TYR A 330 -3.92 -6.38 -14.17
C TYR A 330 -2.85 -7.42 -14.53
N VAL A 331 -1.59 -7.04 -14.41
CA VAL A 331 -0.45 -7.93 -14.66
C VAL A 331 -0.02 -8.54 -13.33
N ALA A 332 -0.31 -9.83 -13.15
CA ALA A 332 0.10 -10.57 -11.96
C ALA A 332 1.62 -10.79 -11.91
N ASP A 333 2.17 -10.95 -10.71
CA ASP A 333 3.62 -11.09 -10.52
C ASP A 333 4.20 -12.35 -11.19
N ASP A 334 3.39 -13.41 -11.32
CA ASP A 334 3.76 -14.67 -11.99
C ASP A 334 3.53 -14.67 -13.52
N TYR A 335 3.16 -13.52 -14.11
CA TYR A 335 2.83 -13.43 -15.54
C TYR A 335 4.02 -13.78 -16.43
N ALA A 336 5.23 -13.34 -16.08
CA ALA A 336 6.44 -13.65 -16.84
C ALA A 336 6.75 -15.14 -16.83
N GLU A 337 6.60 -15.80 -15.70
CA GLU A 337 6.79 -17.24 -15.50
C GLU A 337 5.78 -18.04 -16.33
N ASN A 338 4.53 -17.62 -16.31
CA ASN A 338 3.46 -18.27 -17.07
C ASN A 338 3.71 -18.20 -18.58
N LEU A 339 4.22 -17.08 -19.08
CA LEU A 339 4.56 -16.92 -20.51
C LEU A 339 5.66 -17.86 -20.99
N VAL A 340 6.65 -18.16 -20.13
CA VAL A 340 7.85 -18.90 -20.53
C VAL A 340 7.86 -20.35 -20.06
N LYS A 341 6.77 -20.88 -19.51
CA LYS A 341 6.65 -22.27 -19.02
C LYS A 341 7.08 -23.33 -20.05
N GLN A 342 6.90 -23.05 -21.34
CA GLN A 342 7.19 -23.99 -22.44
C GLN A 342 8.68 -24.05 -22.84
N TYR A 343 9.54 -23.18 -22.30
CA TYR A 343 10.96 -23.12 -22.69
C TYR A 343 11.84 -23.95 -21.76
N THR A 344 13.06 -24.32 -22.25
CA THR A 344 14.04 -25.07 -21.47
C THR A 344 14.58 -24.27 -20.28
N LYS A 345 15.00 -24.94 -19.18
CA LYS A 345 15.39 -24.31 -17.91
C LYS A 345 16.43 -23.19 -18.08
N GLN A 346 17.48 -23.36 -18.90
CA GLN A 346 18.53 -22.33 -19.09
C GLN A 346 18.06 -21.07 -19.84
N ARG A 347 17.23 -21.24 -20.89
CA ARG A 347 16.65 -20.09 -21.62
C ARG A 347 15.58 -19.40 -20.79
N ARG A 348 14.83 -20.17 -20.01
CA ARG A 348 13.75 -19.67 -19.16
C ARG A 348 14.24 -18.64 -18.14
N VAL A 349 15.34 -18.91 -17.42
CA VAL A 349 15.86 -17.99 -16.38
C VAL A 349 16.15 -16.60 -16.94
N LYS A 350 16.93 -16.52 -18.03
CA LYS A 350 17.27 -15.24 -18.65
C LYS A 350 16.05 -14.51 -19.22
N MET A 351 15.14 -15.23 -19.85
CA MET A 351 13.91 -14.63 -20.40
C MET A 351 12.97 -14.13 -19.30
N ILE A 352 12.87 -14.83 -18.17
CA ILE A 352 12.04 -14.37 -17.02
C ILE A 352 12.60 -13.06 -16.50
N GLU A 353 13.91 -12.95 -16.29
CA GLU A 353 14.54 -11.75 -15.77
C GLU A 353 14.29 -10.53 -16.68
N GLU A 354 14.52 -10.69 -17.99
CA GLU A 354 14.28 -9.63 -18.97
C GLU A 354 12.79 -9.24 -19.04
N LEU A 355 11.88 -10.22 -18.99
CA LEU A 355 10.43 -9.98 -18.98
C LEU A 355 9.97 -9.31 -17.69
N ARG A 356 10.42 -9.78 -16.53
CA ARG A 356 10.10 -9.16 -15.24
C ARG A 356 10.53 -7.69 -15.22
N ASN A 357 11.73 -7.38 -15.66
CA ASN A 357 12.21 -5.99 -15.71
C ASN A 357 11.36 -5.12 -16.67
N THR A 358 11.04 -5.65 -17.86
CA THR A 358 10.19 -4.93 -18.82
C THR A 358 8.78 -4.71 -18.25
N LEU A 359 8.19 -5.75 -17.65
CA LEU A 359 6.86 -5.66 -17.03
C LEU A 359 6.86 -4.71 -15.83
N ARG A 360 7.92 -4.70 -15.02
CA ARG A 360 8.11 -3.77 -13.91
C ARG A 360 8.09 -2.32 -14.40
N ILE A 361 8.85 -2.01 -15.45
CA ILE A 361 8.89 -0.67 -16.05
C ILE A 361 7.50 -0.27 -16.54
N LEU A 362 6.83 -1.13 -17.29
CA LEU A 362 5.49 -0.86 -17.82
C LEU A 362 4.44 -0.74 -16.70
N LYS A 363 4.52 -1.58 -15.68
CA LYS A 363 3.54 -1.64 -14.59
C LYS A 363 3.63 -0.45 -13.63
N PHE A 364 4.85 0.03 -13.34
CA PHE A 364 5.08 1.02 -12.31
C PHE A 364 5.57 2.37 -12.86
N TYR A 365 6.49 2.38 -13.81
CA TYR A 365 7.16 3.61 -14.23
C TYR A 365 6.53 4.30 -15.44
N THR A 366 5.46 3.74 -15.98
CA THR A 366 4.66 4.32 -17.06
C THR A 366 3.15 4.28 -16.79
N ASN A 367 2.75 3.84 -15.61
CA ASN A 367 1.35 3.63 -15.25
C ASN A 367 0.87 4.75 -14.32
N ASN A 368 -0.27 5.34 -14.66
CA ASN A 368 -0.88 6.45 -13.95
C ASN A 368 -2.15 6.09 -13.16
N ASP A 369 -2.46 4.80 -12.93
CA ASP A 369 -3.70 4.37 -12.25
C ASP A 369 -3.87 4.98 -10.85
N PHE A 370 -2.76 5.08 -10.08
CA PHE A 370 -2.72 5.70 -8.75
C PHE A 370 -1.80 6.92 -8.70
N ALA A 371 -1.58 7.57 -9.85
CA ALA A 371 -0.68 8.71 -9.96
C ALA A 371 -1.38 10.02 -9.61
N PHE A 372 -1.01 10.62 -8.49
CA PHE A 372 -1.38 11.98 -8.10
C PHE A 372 -0.60 13.04 -8.90
N LYS A 373 0.55 12.64 -9.45
CA LYS A 373 1.36 13.35 -10.45
C LYS A 373 1.66 12.41 -11.60
N ASP A 374 1.82 12.93 -12.80
CA ASP A 374 2.15 12.10 -13.96
C ASP A 374 3.43 11.31 -13.74
N VAL A 375 3.36 10.00 -13.97
CA VAL A 375 4.47 9.06 -13.83
C VAL A 375 4.88 8.58 -15.22
N HIS A 376 6.14 8.87 -15.60
CA HIS A 376 6.73 8.43 -16.86
C HIS A 376 8.21 8.05 -16.72
N ASN A 377 8.72 7.96 -15.49
CA ASN A 377 10.03 7.43 -15.16
C ASN A 377 10.09 7.01 -13.69
N GLU A 378 11.19 6.40 -13.30
CA GLU A 378 11.41 5.88 -11.95
C GLU A 378 11.41 6.98 -10.88
N GLU A 379 12.03 8.13 -11.13
CA GLU A 379 12.07 9.25 -10.18
C GLU A 379 10.67 9.77 -9.85
N LEU A 380 9.85 10.00 -10.87
CA LEU A 380 8.47 10.45 -10.70
C LEU A 380 7.60 9.39 -10.03
N PHE A 381 7.87 8.12 -10.28
CA PHE A 381 7.24 7.02 -9.55
C PHE A 381 7.53 7.09 -8.04
N TYR A 382 8.80 7.31 -7.64
CA TYR A 382 9.15 7.45 -6.23
C TYR A 382 8.53 8.71 -5.60
N GLN A 383 8.50 9.83 -6.32
CA GLN A 383 7.81 11.04 -5.84
C GLN A 383 6.31 10.81 -5.64
N ASN A 384 5.66 10.12 -6.57
CA ASN A 384 4.26 9.75 -6.45
C ASN A 384 4.02 8.73 -5.34
N GLY A 385 4.94 7.80 -5.14
CA GLY A 385 4.87 6.76 -4.11
C GLY A 385 4.73 7.35 -2.70
N LYS A 386 5.44 8.45 -2.40
CA LYS A 386 5.30 9.18 -1.13
C LYS A 386 3.87 9.68 -0.93
N ILE A 387 3.28 10.28 -1.96
CA ILE A 387 1.90 10.80 -1.91
C ILE A 387 0.91 9.65 -1.72
N LEU A 388 1.11 8.56 -2.45
CA LEU A 388 0.25 7.38 -2.37
C LEU A 388 0.26 6.75 -0.98
N VAL A 389 1.44 6.65 -0.35
CA VAL A 389 1.57 6.18 1.05
C VAL A 389 0.80 7.09 2.00
N GLU A 390 1.01 8.41 1.95
CA GLU A 390 0.30 9.36 2.80
C GLU A 390 -1.23 9.26 2.63
N MET A 391 -1.72 9.07 1.38
CA MET A 391 -3.13 8.90 1.09
C MET A 391 -3.70 7.59 1.63
N VAL A 392 -2.96 6.48 1.51
CA VAL A 392 -3.37 5.19 2.08
C VAL A 392 -3.40 5.28 3.60
N GLN A 393 -2.36 5.84 4.23
CA GLN A 393 -2.28 6.02 5.69
C GLN A 393 -3.37 6.96 6.24
N LEU A 394 -3.86 7.91 5.44
CA LEU A 394 -4.97 8.78 5.83
C LEU A 394 -6.27 8.01 6.09
N PHE A 395 -6.50 6.92 5.34
CA PHE A 395 -7.76 6.17 5.37
C PHE A 395 -7.64 4.75 5.91
N GLN A 396 -6.44 4.18 6.02
CA GLN A 396 -6.25 2.75 6.34
C GLN A 396 -6.85 2.34 7.67
N ASP A 397 -6.80 3.20 8.68
CA ASP A 397 -7.25 2.91 10.06
C ASP A 397 -8.77 2.94 10.22
N TYR A 398 -9.48 3.47 9.24
CA TYR A 398 -10.93 3.67 9.34
C TYR A 398 -11.71 2.58 8.60
N ARG A 399 -12.91 2.26 9.09
CA ARG A 399 -13.81 1.34 8.40
C ARG A 399 -14.82 2.10 7.56
N ILE A 400 -15.12 1.52 6.39
CA ILE A 400 -16.18 2.00 5.51
C ILE A 400 -17.45 1.17 5.72
N ILE A 401 -17.29 -0.15 5.90
CA ILE A 401 -18.41 -1.08 6.00
C ILE A 401 -18.70 -1.40 7.45
N GLY A 402 -20.00 -1.28 7.82
CA GLY A 402 -20.46 -1.56 9.19
C GLY A 402 -20.00 -0.50 10.19
N SER A 403 -19.74 0.72 9.74
CA SER A 403 -19.54 1.88 10.62
C SER A 403 -20.78 2.08 11.48
N SER A 404 -20.59 2.46 12.73
CA SER A 404 -21.69 2.80 13.65
C SER A 404 -22.33 4.14 13.29
N ASP A 405 -21.62 5.02 12.60
CA ASP A 405 -22.08 6.32 12.12
C ASP A 405 -21.99 6.44 10.60
N VAL A 406 -22.98 5.83 9.93
CA VAL A 406 -23.10 5.82 8.47
C VAL A 406 -23.31 7.23 7.91
N GLN A 407 -24.08 8.06 8.61
CA GLN A 407 -24.36 9.44 8.19
C GLN A 407 -23.09 10.28 8.14
N MET A 408 -22.27 10.18 9.17
CA MET A 408 -21.00 10.90 9.25
C MET A 408 -20.01 10.48 8.15
N LEU A 409 -19.98 9.20 7.80
CA LEU A 409 -19.16 8.71 6.71
C LEU A 409 -19.64 9.26 5.36
N GLY A 410 -20.95 9.30 5.15
CA GLY A 410 -21.57 9.93 3.98
C GLY A 410 -21.26 11.43 3.89
N ASP A 411 -21.39 12.17 4.98
CA ASP A 411 -21.09 13.60 5.05
C ASP A 411 -19.61 13.91 4.77
N LEU A 412 -18.70 13.06 5.27
CA LEU A 412 -17.27 13.15 4.98
C LEU A 412 -17.01 13.00 3.47
N PHE A 413 -17.61 11.99 2.86
CA PHE A 413 -17.46 11.73 1.44
C PHE A 413 -18.01 12.88 0.59
N GLU A 414 -19.16 13.44 0.95
CA GLU A 414 -19.75 14.60 0.30
C GLU A 414 -18.85 15.86 0.41
N GLN A 415 -18.24 16.09 1.59
CA GLN A 415 -17.28 17.19 1.75
C GLN A 415 -16.05 17.02 0.83
N LEU A 416 -15.54 15.80 0.69
CA LEU A 416 -14.45 15.49 -0.23
C LEU A 416 -14.87 15.73 -1.69
N LEU A 417 -16.09 15.33 -2.07
CA LEU A 417 -16.67 15.57 -3.39
C LEU A 417 -16.74 17.06 -3.71
N ASN A 418 -17.35 17.85 -2.84
CA ASN A 418 -17.55 19.29 -3.06
C ASN A 418 -16.24 20.06 -3.20
N LYS A 419 -15.13 19.57 -2.61
CA LYS A 419 -13.80 20.17 -2.72
C LYS A 419 -13.01 19.66 -3.94
N GLY A 420 -13.23 18.45 -4.38
CA GLY A 420 -12.49 17.79 -5.48
C GLY A 420 -13.03 18.10 -6.86
N PHE A 421 -14.36 18.25 -7.01
CA PHE A 421 -14.96 18.51 -8.30
C PHE A 421 -15.16 20.01 -8.58
N LYS A 422 -14.61 20.48 -9.68
CA LYS A 422 -15.05 21.74 -10.28
C LYS A 422 -16.38 21.49 -11.01
N GLN A 423 -17.39 22.25 -10.65
CA GLN A 423 -18.66 22.27 -11.37
C GLN A 423 -18.45 22.91 -12.75
N ASN A 424 -18.25 22.07 -13.76
CA ASN A 424 -18.04 22.54 -15.13
C ASN A 424 -19.35 22.42 -15.94
N GLU A 425 -19.62 23.43 -16.78
CA GLU A 425 -20.62 23.42 -17.84
C GLU A 425 -22.07 23.02 -17.43
N GLY A 426 -22.57 23.53 -16.30
CA GLY A 426 -23.97 23.32 -15.90
C GLY A 426 -24.22 22.01 -15.14
N GLN A 427 -23.17 21.31 -14.73
CA GLN A 427 -23.26 20.22 -13.76
C GLN A 427 -23.17 20.82 -12.35
N PHE A 428 -24.29 20.83 -11.63
CA PHE A 428 -24.35 21.28 -10.24
C PHE A 428 -24.84 20.14 -9.37
N PHE A 429 -24.11 19.85 -8.30
CA PHE A 429 -24.65 18.97 -7.26
C PHE A 429 -25.80 19.67 -6.55
N THR A 430 -26.93 18.97 -6.42
CA THR A 430 -28.04 19.50 -5.63
C THR A 430 -27.64 19.47 -4.16
N PRO A 431 -27.65 20.61 -3.46
CA PRO A 431 -27.30 20.62 -2.03
C PRO A 431 -28.21 19.68 -1.23
N THR A 432 -27.60 18.92 -0.31
CA THR A 432 -28.29 17.94 0.55
C THR A 432 -29.55 18.51 1.26
N PRO A 433 -29.58 19.74 1.79
CA PRO A 433 -30.81 20.27 2.38
C PRO A 433 -31.98 20.38 1.38
N ILE A 434 -31.71 20.58 0.09
CA ILE A 434 -32.74 20.65 -0.95
C ILE A 434 -33.24 19.25 -1.29
N THR A 435 -32.34 18.27 -1.47
CA THR A 435 -32.73 16.90 -1.74
C THR A 435 -33.53 16.32 -0.59
N ARG A 436 -33.09 16.56 0.64
CA ARG A 436 -33.81 16.16 1.88
C ARG A 436 -35.19 16.78 1.96
N PHE A 437 -35.32 18.08 1.73
CA PHE A 437 -36.64 18.76 1.69
C PHE A 437 -37.59 18.12 0.67
N ILE A 438 -37.06 17.77 -0.52
CA ILE A 438 -37.90 17.13 -1.55
C ILE A 438 -38.39 15.76 -1.08
N TRP A 439 -37.52 14.94 -0.50
CA TRP A 439 -37.87 13.63 0.00
C TRP A 439 -38.88 13.71 1.19
N ASP A 440 -38.70 14.63 2.12
CA ASP A 440 -39.59 14.87 3.24
C ASP A 440 -40.96 15.37 2.80
N SER A 441 -41.07 15.97 1.62
CA SER A 441 -42.29 16.45 1.03
C SER A 441 -43.13 15.36 0.36
N LEU A 442 -42.56 14.15 0.14
CA LEU A 442 -43.26 13.04 -0.49
C LEU A 442 -44.12 12.24 0.54
N PRO A 443 -45.31 11.77 0.17
CA PRO A 443 -46.15 10.96 1.04
C PRO A 443 -45.65 9.50 1.09
N LEU A 444 -44.38 9.27 1.52
CA LEU A 444 -43.75 7.96 1.52
C LEU A 444 -44.55 6.91 2.27
N GLY A 445 -45.13 7.26 3.41
CA GLY A 445 -45.99 6.35 4.17
C GLY A 445 -47.16 5.81 3.37
N GLN A 446 -47.80 6.64 2.53
CA GLN A 446 -48.89 6.21 1.66
C GLN A 446 -48.40 5.37 0.47
N ILE A 447 -47.24 5.72 -0.10
CA ILE A 447 -46.65 5.00 -1.22
C ILE A 447 -46.24 3.60 -0.77
N MET A 448 -45.66 3.46 0.42
CA MET A 448 -45.11 2.22 0.96
C MET A 448 -46.11 1.29 1.61
N THR A 449 -47.21 1.81 2.16
CA THR A 449 -48.22 0.97 2.83
C THR A 449 -49.09 0.26 1.81
N LYS A 450 -49.11 -1.07 1.84
CA LYS A 450 -49.98 -1.93 1.03
C LYS A 450 -50.85 -2.79 1.93
N SER A 451 -51.86 -3.45 1.35
CA SER A 451 -52.79 -4.33 2.09
C SER A 451 -52.05 -5.46 2.83
N ASP A 452 -50.92 -5.88 2.35
CA ASP A 452 -50.18 -7.05 2.83
C ASP A 452 -48.90 -6.67 3.59
N GLY A 453 -48.70 -5.37 3.90
CA GLY A 453 -47.53 -4.89 4.62
C GLY A 453 -46.82 -3.72 3.92
N ILE A 454 -45.51 -3.63 4.07
CA ILE A 454 -44.71 -2.58 3.46
C ILE A 454 -44.11 -3.07 2.14
N GLU A 455 -44.28 -2.26 1.09
CA GLU A 455 -43.56 -2.42 -0.16
C GLU A 455 -42.59 -1.22 -0.38
N TYR A 456 -41.32 -1.51 -0.58
CA TYR A 456 -40.30 -0.49 -0.90
C TYR A 456 -40.55 0.09 -2.30
N PRO A 457 -40.55 1.42 -2.47
CA PRO A 457 -40.75 2.05 -3.76
C PRO A 457 -39.57 1.80 -4.71
N LYS A 458 -39.89 1.62 -5.99
CA LYS A 458 -38.86 1.60 -7.05
C LYS A 458 -38.54 3.05 -7.45
N ILE A 459 -37.29 3.46 -7.25
CA ILE A 459 -36.82 4.84 -7.35
C ILE A 459 -35.85 4.95 -8.50
N ILE A 460 -35.95 6.03 -9.28
CA ILE A 460 -34.97 6.36 -10.33
C ILE A 460 -34.58 7.84 -10.29
N ASP A 461 -33.28 8.07 -10.47
CA ASP A 461 -32.71 9.36 -10.88
C ASP A 461 -31.98 9.17 -12.22
N TYR A 462 -32.53 9.71 -13.29
CA TYR A 462 -31.96 9.55 -14.64
C TYR A 462 -30.84 10.52 -14.98
N ALA A 463 -30.45 11.40 -14.05
CA ALA A 463 -29.34 12.33 -14.12
C ALA A 463 -28.66 12.43 -12.76
N CYS A 464 -28.25 11.27 -12.19
CA CYS A 464 -28.00 11.14 -10.77
C CYS A 464 -26.73 11.85 -10.27
N GLY A 465 -25.82 12.26 -11.15
CA GLY A 465 -24.59 12.94 -10.77
C GLY A 465 -23.79 12.13 -9.73
N ALA A 466 -23.52 12.73 -8.58
CA ALA A 466 -22.88 12.07 -7.44
C ALA A 466 -23.83 11.21 -6.58
N GLY A 467 -25.12 11.15 -6.92
CA GLY A 467 -26.08 10.29 -6.26
C GLY A 467 -26.83 10.90 -5.07
N HIS A 468 -26.76 12.21 -4.85
CA HIS A 468 -27.36 12.88 -3.66
C HIS A 468 -28.87 12.63 -3.51
N PHE A 469 -29.63 12.62 -4.60
CA PHE A 469 -31.03 12.25 -4.53
C PHE A 469 -31.25 10.79 -4.13
N LEU A 470 -30.38 9.89 -4.56
CA LEU A 470 -30.50 8.47 -4.27
C LEU A 470 -30.10 8.14 -2.83
N THR A 471 -29.06 8.79 -2.30
CA THR A 471 -28.62 8.62 -0.91
C THR A 471 -29.65 9.16 0.07
N GLU A 472 -30.11 10.41 -0.13
CA GLU A 472 -31.17 10.98 0.70
C GLU A 472 -32.51 10.23 0.55
N GLY A 473 -32.78 9.65 -0.64
CA GLY A 473 -33.94 8.80 -0.86
C GLY A 473 -33.87 7.48 -0.10
N PHE A 474 -32.70 6.88 -0.04
CA PHE A 474 -32.46 5.71 0.78
C PHE A 474 -32.75 6.01 2.25
N ASP A 475 -32.16 7.09 2.80
CA ASP A 475 -32.36 7.50 4.19
C ASP A 475 -33.83 7.80 4.52
N ALA A 476 -34.52 8.56 3.66
CA ALA A 476 -35.92 8.89 3.85
C ALA A 476 -36.84 7.65 3.85
N VAL A 477 -36.59 6.72 2.94
CA VAL A 477 -37.34 5.46 2.84
C VAL A 477 -37.08 4.56 4.05
N GLU A 478 -35.81 4.44 4.50
CA GLU A 478 -35.48 3.67 5.71
C GLU A 478 -36.10 4.26 6.97
N ILE A 479 -36.07 5.57 7.15
CA ILE A 479 -36.73 6.26 8.27
C ILE A 479 -38.22 5.97 8.24
N CYS A 480 -38.88 6.08 7.09
CA CYS A 480 -40.31 5.81 6.94
C CYS A 480 -40.65 4.35 7.20
N ALA A 481 -39.88 3.40 6.67
CA ALA A 481 -40.07 1.97 6.86
C ALA A 481 -39.93 1.56 8.32
N ASN A 482 -38.93 2.08 9.02
CA ASN A 482 -38.72 1.85 10.45
C ASN A 482 -39.87 2.41 11.30
N ALA A 483 -40.40 3.58 10.96
CA ALA A 483 -41.55 4.17 11.63
C ALA A 483 -42.83 3.33 11.47
N ILE A 484 -43.04 2.72 10.30
CA ILE A 484 -44.22 1.87 10.04
C ILE A 484 -44.08 0.51 10.73
N ASN A 485 -42.90 -0.12 10.69
CA ASN A 485 -42.70 -1.49 11.19
C ASN A 485 -42.39 -1.60 12.69
N ASN A 486 -42.13 -0.51 13.40
CA ASN A 486 -41.60 -0.52 14.78
C ASN A 486 -40.34 -1.42 14.94
N SER A 487 -39.52 -1.57 13.89
CA SER A 487 -38.39 -2.50 13.81
C SER A 487 -37.09 -1.72 13.67
N THR A 488 -36.06 -2.18 14.35
CA THR A 488 -34.78 -1.45 14.45
C THR A 488 -33.76 -1.77 13.36
N LYS A 489 -33.99 -2.74 12.50
CA LYS A 489 -33.10 -2.99 11.32
C LYS A 489 -33.83 -3.82 10.26
N LEU A 490 -34.02 -3.23 9.10
CA LEU A 490 -34.40 -3.92 7.88
C LEU A 490 -33.14 -4.21 7.05
N SER A 491 -33.15 -5.32 6.31
CA SER A 491 -32.04 -5.69 5.41
C SER A 491 -32.00 -4.72 4.23
N ASN A 492 -30.85 -4.13 3.92
CA ASN A 492 -30.66 -3.22 2.77
C ASN A 492 -30.77 -3.93 1.39
N GLN A 493 -31.18 -5.20 1.37
CA GLN A 493 -31.31 -5.99 0.13
C GLN A 493 -32.33 -5.41 -0.88
N TRP A 494 -33.26 -4.55 -0.42
CA TRP A 494 -34.22 -3.90 -1.29
C TRP A 494 -33.55 -2.93 -2.27
N VAL A 495 -32.43 -2.29 -1.87
CA VAL A 495 -31.71 -1.28 -2.66
C VAL A 495 -31.27 -1.83 -4.01
N GLU A 496 -30.71 -3.05 -4.03
CA GLU A 496 -30.25 -3.71 -5.26
C GLU A 496 -31.38 -3.91 -6.29
N LYS A 497 -32.63 -3.93 -5.86
CA LYS A 497 -33.79 -4.15 -6.72
C LYS A 497 -34.62 -2.90 -6.98
N LYS A 498 -34.48 -1.87 -6.15
CA LYS A 498 -35.41 -0.75 -6.12
C LYS A 498 -34.76 0.62 -6.33
N ILE A 499 -33.44 0.80 -6.14
CA ILE A 499 -32.76 2.08 -6.38
C ILE A 499 -31.99 2.00 -7.71
N PHE A 500 -32.29 2.95 -8.60
CA PHE A 500 -31.72 3.07 -9.92
C PHE A 500 -31.21 4.49 -10.16
N GLY A 501 -30.01 4.61 -10.77
CA GLY A 501 -29.46 5.86 -11.24
C GLY A 501 -28.88 5.73 -12.63
N ILE A 502 -28.94 6.77 -13.44
CA ILE A 502 -28.27 6.86 -14.73
C ILE A 502 -27.41 8.11 -14.72
N GLU A 503 -26.16 7.96 -15.10
CA GLU A 503 -25.21 9.08 -15.18
C GLU A 503 -24.32 8.96 -16.44
N LYS A 504 -24.21 10.06 -17.16
CA LYS A 504 -23.46 10.13 -18.42
C LYS A 504 -21.96 10.36 -18.23
N ASP A 505 -21.57 10.97 -17.12
CA ASP A 505 -20.14 11.06 -16.73
C ASP A 505 -19.75 9.78 -15.98
N TYR A 506 -18.84 9.02 -16.58
CA TYR A 506 -18.34 7.78 -16.01
C TYR A 506 -17.77 7.94 -14.59
N ARG A 507 -17.09 9.06 -14.31
CA ARG A 507 -16.51 9.34 -13.01
C ARG A 507 -17.60 9.55 -11.96
N LEU A 508 -18.63 10.33 -12.29
CA LEU A 508 -19.77 10.57 -11.39
C LEU A 508 -20.61 9.32 -11.16
N ALA A 509 -20.78 8.46 -12.17
CA ALA A 509 -21.43 7.16 -11.99
C ALA A 509 -20.71 6.30 -10.93
N ARG A 510 -19.37 6.27 -10.96
CA ARG A 510 -18.56 5.60 -9.93
C ARG A 510 -18.73 6.24 -8.56
N VAL A 511 -18.70 7.57 -8.51
CA VAL A 511 -18.93 8.34 -7.28
C VAL A 511 -20.31 8.02 -6.70
N SER A 512 -21.36 8.02 -7.50
CA SER A 512 -22.73 7.70 -7.06
C SER A 512 -22.82 6.32 -6.42
N LYS A 513 -22.16 5.31 -7.01
CA LYS A 513 -22.08 3.97 -6.40
C LYS A 513 -21.38 3.98 -5.05
N ILE A 514 -20.22 4.62 -4.96
CA ILE A 514 -19.47 4.70 -3.71
C ILE A 514 -20.27 5.47 -2.66
N SER A 515 -20.94 6.56 -3.06
CA SER A 515 -21.79 7.35 -2.18
C SER A 515 -22.91 6.51 -1.54
N LEU A 516 -23.58 5.67 -2.33
CA LEU A 516 -24.60 4.73 -1.80
C LEU A 516 -23.99 3.76 -0.77
N PHE A 517 -22.79 3.24 -1.03
CA PHE A 517 -22.10 2.39 -0.05
C PHE A 517 -21.75 3.14 1.25
N MET A 518 -21.26 4.39 1.14
CA MET A 518 -20.90 5.23 2.28
C MET A 518 -22.10 5.59 3.15
N HIS A 519 -23.28 5.69 2.52
CA HIS A 519 -24.57 5.88 3.22
C HIS A 519 -25.21 4.56 3.71
N GLY A 520 -24.51 3.43 3.58
CA GLY A 520 -25.01 2.12 4.04
C GLY A 520 -26.04 1.47 3.13
N ALA A 521 -26.34 2.08 1.98
CA ALA A 521 -27.33 1.56 1.03
C ALA A 521 -26.85 0.29 0.28
N GLY A 522 -25.55 0.05 0.19
CA GLY A 522 -25.00 -1.09 -0.55
C GLY A 522 -24.97 -0.88 -2.07
N ASP A 523 -25.14 -1.95 -2.86
CA ASP A 523 -24.97 -1.93 -4.33
C ASP A 523 -26.27 -1.51 -5.04
N GLY A 524 -26.48 -0.21 -5.22
CA GLY A 524 -27.57 0.31 -6.06
C GLY A 524 -27.30 0.14 -7.57
N ASN A 525 -28.36 0.14 -8.38
CA ASN A 525 -28.27 -0.03 -9.84
C ASN A 525 -27.88 1.29 -10.51
N ILE A 526 -26.61 1.67 -10.43
CA ILE A 526 -26.09 2.84 -11.12
C ILE A 526 -25.56 2.43 -12.49
N ILE A 527 -26.08 3.07 -13.53
CA ILE A 527 -25.75 2.80 -14.94
C ILE A 527 -24.96 3.98 -15.50
N PHE A 528 -23.81 3.71 -16.08
CA PHE A 528 -23.11 4.65 -16.93
C PHE A 528 -23.78 4.67 -18.30
N GLY A 529 -24.45 5.78 -18.65
CA GLY A 529 -25.21 5.87 -19.87
C GLY A 529 -25.98 7.18 -20.03
N ASP A 530 -26.69 7.34 -21.13
CA ASP A 530 -27.53 8.51 -21.37
C ASP A 530 -28.91 8.30 -20.73
N GLY A 531 -29.29 9.19 -19.80
CA GLY A 531 -30.58 9.13 -19.09
C GLY A 531 -31.82 9.25 -19.98
N LEU A 532 -31.65 9.60 -21.25
CA LEU A 532 -32.74 9.69 -22.24
C LEU A 532 -32.87 8.42 -23.10
N GLU A 533 -31.99 7.44 -22.89
CA GLU A 533 -32.07 6.14 -23.57
C GLU A 533 -32.89 5.13 -22.76
N ASN A 534 -33.32 4.05 -23.44
CA ASN A 534 -34.01 2.95 -22.80
C ASN A 534 -33.05 1.81 -22.45
N TYR A 535 -33.19 1.24 -21.27
CA TYR A 535 -32.37 0.13 -20.77
C TYR A 535 -33.27 -1.04 -20.30
N PRO A 536 -33.99 -1.71 -21.23
CA PRO A 536 -34.92 -2.78 -20.86
C PRO A 536 -34.23 -3.99 -20.24
N ASP A 537 -33.02 -4.29 -20.64
CA ASP A 537 -32.15 -5.34 -20.08
C ASP A 537 -31.68 -5.03 -18.64
N LYS A 538 -31.84 -3.79 -18.20
CA LYS A 538 -31.55 -3.32 -16.83
C LYS A 538 -32.82 -3.03 -16.02
N GLU A 539 -33.97 -3.52 -16.45
CA GLU A 539 -35.29 -3.29 -15.81
C GLU A 539 -35.73 -1.81 -15.76
N ILE A 540 -35.14 -0.96 -16.58
CA ILE A 540 -35.55 0.44 -16.75
C ILE A 540 -36.45 0.54 -17.98
N THR A 541 -37.75 0.57 -17.72
CA THR A 541 -38.79 0.65 -18.73
C THR A 541 -39.81 1.75 -18.39
N PRO A 542 -40.53 2.29 -19.37
CA PRO A 542 -41.56 3.27 -19.10
C PRO A 542 -42.60 2.78 -18.07
N LYS A 543 -42.96 3.63 -17.13
CA LYS A 543 -43.97 3.36 -16.07
C LYS A 543 -43.58 2.24 -15.09
N SER A 544 -42.30 1.90 -14.96
CA SER A 544 -41.82 0.85 -14.03
C SER A 544 -41.32 1.38 -12.69
N PHE A 545 -41.40 2.68 -12.42
CA PHE A 545 -40.94 3.33 -11.21
C PHE A 545 -42.06 3.99 -10.45
N ASP A 546 -42.00 3.93 -9.12
CA ASP A 546 -42.94 4.57 -8.22
C ASP A 546 -42.55 6.04 -7.98
N ILE A 547 -41.25 6.33 -7.92
CA ILE A 547 -40.70 7.67 -7.66
C ILE A 547 -39.61 7.97 -8.69
N LEU A 548 -39.72 9.14 -9.31
CA LEU A 548 -38.69 9.71 -10.16
C LEU A 548 -38.25 11.04 -9.54
N VAL A 549 -36.95 11.14 -9.27
CA VAL A 549 -36.30 12.39 -8.83
C VAL A 549 -35.17 12.70 -9.80
N ALA A 550 -34.96 13.95 -10.13
CA ALA A 550 -33.80 14.33 -10.96
C ALA A 550 -33.56 15.85 -10.91
N ASN A 551 -32.31 16.24 -11.05
CA ASN A 551 -31.90 17.59 -11.39
C ASN A 551 -31.07 17.55 -12.68
N PRO A 552 -31.72 17.49 -13.86
CA PRO A 552 -31.00 17.34 -15.12
C PRO A 552 -30.20 18.62 -15.46
N PRO A 553 -29.09 18.50 -16.20
CA PRO A 553 -28.23 19.63 -16.53
C PRO A 553 -28.96 20.67 -17.36
N TYR A 554 -28.79 21.95 -17.00
CA TYR A 554 -29.41 23.07 -17.75
C TYR A 554 -28.41 23.66 -18.73
N SER A 555 -28.97 24.18 -19.85
CA SER A 555 -28.23 25.00 -20.83
C SER A 555 -27.06 24.30 -21.53
N VAL A 556 -27.02 22.97 -21.51
CA VAL A 556 -26.01 22.21 -22.28
C VAL A 556 -26.34 22.31 -23.76
N LYS A 557 -25.42 22.90 -24.55
CA LYS A 557 -25.61 23.10 -26.00
C LYS A 557 -25.95 21.82 -26.76
N ALA A 558 -25.42 20.67 -26.32
CA ALA A 558 -25.68 19.35 -26.90
C ALA A 558 -27.03 18.74 -26.52
N PHE A 559 -27.69 19.20 -25.45
CA PHE A 559 -28.95 18.64 -24.96
C PHE A 559 -30.14 18.98 -25.87
N LYS A 560 -30.20 20.20 -26.39
CA LYS A 560 -31.27 20.65 -27.29
C LYS A 560 -31.36 19.86 -28.58
N PRO A 561 -30.26 19.55 -29.33
CA PRO A 561 -30.30 18.68 -30.46
C PRO A 561 -30.79 17.28 -30.15
N HIS A 562 -30.39 16.72 -28.98
CA HIS A 562 -30.77 15.36 -28.58
C HIS A 562 -32.29 15.27 -28.28
N LEU A 563 -32.85 16.23 -27.54
CA LEU A 563 -34.29 16.32 -27.32
C LEU A 563 -35.09 16.47 -28.62
N LYS A 564 -34.56 17.19 -29.62
CA LYS A 564 -35.20 17.29 -30.94
C LYS A 564 -35.22 15.98 -31.69
N LEU A 565 -34.17 15.18 -31.59
CA LEU A 565 -34.11 13.84 -32.16
C LEU A 565 -35.14 12.89 -31.54
N LEU A 566 -35.29 12.93 -30.21
CA LEU A 566 -36.28 12.14 -29.47
C LEU A 566 -37.72 12.57 -29.79
N ASN A 567 -38.01 13.88 -29.92
CA ASN A 567 -39.33 14.35 -30.33
C ASN A 567 -39.76 13.96 -31.75
N ASN A 568 -38.80 13.66 -32.60
CA ASN A 568 -39.10 13.13 -33.94
C ASN A 568 -39.30 11.59 -33.96
N GLN A 569 -39.07 10.90 -32.83
CA GLN A 569 -39.32 9.48 -32.63
C GLN A 569 -40.58 9.19 -31.78
N LEU A 570 -41.19 10.22 -31.21
CA LEU A 570 -42.48 10.20 -30.50
C LEU A 570 -43.62 10.68 -31.42
#